data_7ccc911d98346c9747b42e9b50f299e3
#
_entry.id   7ccc911d98346c9747b42e9b50f299e3
#
_cell.length_a   1.000
_cell.length_b   1.000
_cell.length_c   1.000
_cell.angle_alpha   90.00
_cell.angle_beta   90.00
_cell.angle_gamma   90.00
#
_symmetry.space_group_name_H-M   'P 1'
#
loop_
_entity.id
_entity.type
_entity.pdbx_description
1 polymer ?
#
loop_
_entity_poly.entity_id
_entity_poly.type
_entity_poly.pdbx_seq_one_letter_code
_entity_poly.pdbx_strand_id
1 'polypeptide(L)'
;MRKTIPNVAEEGIEPYQFIICTTKNIADVPPSVADLIRPAVTPVHTVIVLMQNGLNIERPVIEAFPQNAVLSVVTFCGSHEVERGQIVHEDHDRSSIGPFDNPKIDSQIQHDAAKEFVEIYGAGGISSPEYQPDVGWTRWRKLLYNACLNSLCAITDLDTGRIQLADGAIDNLVRPAMQEICAGAKAYGHIIPEELVEAMITMDPVTMYNPPSMQVDIRKGRYCEFENIVGEPLRDGLARGVPMPVLKVVYHQLAAIQWKLKEKNGLITIPEPEDFSVKQ
;
A
#
# COMPACT_ATOMS: atom_id res chain seq x y z
N MET A 1 17.69 8.54 17.95
CA MET A 1 16.73 8.67 16.82
C MET A 1 17.09 9.93 16.05
N ARG A 2 17.24 9.84 14.72
CA ARG A 2 17.55 11.00 13.86
C ARG A 2 16.23 11.57 13.28
N LYS A 3 16.21 12.86 12.99
CA LYS A 3 15.07 13.53 12.32
C LYS A 3 15.13 13.46 10.79
N THR A 4 16.31 13.15 10.25
CA THR A 4 16.62 13.08 8.82
C THR A 4 17.28 11.75 8.50
N ILE A 5 17.14 11.29 7.27
CA ILE A 5 17.88 10.13 6.75
C ILE A 5 19.34 10.55 6.58
N PRO A 6 20.30 9.77 7.13
CA PRO A 6 21.71 10.12 7.01
C PRO A 6 22.22 9.98 5.59
N ASN A 7 23.14 10.81 5.19
CA ASN A 7 23.92 10.60 3.97
C ASN A 7 25.13 9.73 4.29
N VAL A 8 25.06 8.46 3.91
CA VAL A 8 26.07 7.45 4.24
C VAL A 8 27.47 7.86 3.71
N ALA A 9 27.53 8.35 2.49
CA ALA A 9 28.79 8.74 1.85
C ALA A 9 29.40 10.01 2.49
N GLU A 10 28.59 11.04 2.75
CA GLU A 10 29.08 12.31 3.29
C GLU A 10 29.41 12.24 4.78
N GLU A 11 28.69 11.42 5.54
CA GLU A 11 28.88 11.25 6.97
C GLU A 11 29.92 10.16 7.32
N GLY A 12 30.44 9.43 6.33
CA GLY A 12 31.41 8.34 6.56
C GLY A 12 30.83 7.18 7.39
N ILE A 13 29.53 6.91 7.22
CA ILE A 13 28.84 5.84 7.92
C ILE A 13 29.06 4.53 7.15
N GLU A 14 29.26 3.41 7.87
CA GLU A 14 29.27 2.09 7.26
C GLU A 14 27.97 1.84 6.48
N PRO A 15 28.04 1.28 5.26
CA PRO A 15 26.88 0.99 4.44
C PRO A 15 25.83 0.15 5.18
N TYR A 16 24.57 0.57 5.08
CA TYR A 16 23.47 -0.23 5.61
C TYR A 16 23.25 -1.47 4.77
N GLN A 17 23.21 -2.63 5.42
CA GLN A 17 22.84 -3.90 4.77
C GLN A 17 21.36 -3.88 4.35
N PHE A 18 20.48 -3.40 5.23
CA PHE A 18 19.04 -3.27 4.96
C PHE A 18 18.56 -1.85 5.24
N ILE A 19 17.72 -1.33 4.33
CA ILE A 19 16.91 -0.13 4.56
C ILE A 19 15.45 -0.53 4.52
N ILE A 20 14.74 -0.36 5.65
CA ILE A 20 13.36 -0.76 5.80
C ILE A 20 12.45 0.46 5.66
N CYS A 21 11.59 0.47 4.64
CA CYS A 21 10.63 1.54 4.37
C CYS A 21 9.25 1.16 4.96
N THR A 22 8.87 1.84 6.05
CA THR A 22 7.57 1.66 6.73
C THR A 22 6.70 2.91 6.69
N THR A 23 7.15 3.95 5.98
CA THR A 23 6.37 5.17 5.77
C THR A 23 5.20 4.93 4.83
N LYS A 24 4.21 5.83 4.84
CA LYS A 24 3.19 5.83 3.78
C LYS A 24 3.84 6.03 2.41
N ASN A 25 3.38 5.30 1.40
CA ASN A 25 3.76 5.48 0.01
C ASN A 25 2.70 6.31 -0.72
N ILE A 26 2.89 7.63 -0.74
CA ILE A 26 1.99 8.57 -1.42
C ILE A 26 2.60 8.91 -2.78
N ALA A 27 2.35 8.06 -3.78
CA ALA A 27 3.04 8.12 -5.07
C ALA A 27 2.81 9.43 -5.85
N ASP A 28 1.71 10.13 -5.58
CA ASP A 28 1.31 11.37 -6.24
C ASP A 28 1.65 12.65 -5.45
N VAL A 29 2.43 12.51 -4.36
CA VAL A 29 2.90 13.64 -3.53
C VAL A 29 4.40 13.50 -3.25
N PRO A 30 5.23 14.46 -3.67
CA PRO A 30 6.67 14.42 -3.40
C PRO A 30 6.99 14.67 -1.91
N PRO A 31 8.16 14.18 -1.42
CA PRO A 31 9.14 13.38 -2.15
C PRO A 31 8.72 11.92 -2.29
N SER A 32 9.22 11.23 -3.35
CA SER A 32 9.02 9.79 -3.51
C SER A 32 9.79 8.99 -2.44
N VAL A 33 9.41 7.72 -2.23
CA VAL A 33 10.16 6.81 -1.33
C VAL A 33 11.62 6.70 -1.79
N ALA A 34 11.85 6.58 -3.09
CA ALA A 34 13.20 6.52 -3.65
C ALA A 34 14.02 7.77 -3.33
N ASP A 35 13.42 8.97 -3.43
CA ASP A 35 14.12 10.22 -3.09
C ASP A 35 14.44 10.30 -1.60
N LEU A 36 13.51 9.86 -0.76
CA LEU A 36 13.72 9.86 0.70
C LEU A 36 14.91 9.00 1.10
N ILE A 37 15.02 7.78 0.56
CA ILE A 37 16.07 6.83 0.98
C ILE A 37 17.40 7.01 0.25
N ARG A 38 17.43 7.77 -0.85
CA ARG A 38 18.61 7.95 -1.71
C ARG A 38 19.91 8.25 -0.96
N PRO A 39 19.93 9.14 0.06
CA PRO A 39 21.17 9.44 0.79
C PRO A 39 21.76 8.25 1.55
N ALA A 40 20.93 7.26 1.90
CA ALA A 40 21.35 6.11 2.70
C ALA A 40 21.63 4.85 1.87
N VAL A 41 21.24 4.82 0.58
CA VAL A 41 21.44 3.65 -0.29
C VAL A 41 22.86 3.59 -0.82
N THR A 42 23.54 2.47 -0.58
CA THR A 42 24.83 2.15 -1.18
C THR A 42 24.62 1.14 -2.32
N PRO A 43 25.02 1.48 -3.58
CA PRO A 43 24.84 0.58 -4.72
C PRO A 43 25.44 -0.81 -4.46
N VAL A 44 24.80 -1.84 -4.96
CA VAL A 44 25.16 -3.27 -4.84
C VAL A 44 25.07 -3.82 -3.40
N HIS A 45 25.32 -2.98 -2.38
CA HIS A 45 25.43 -3.43 -0.99
C HIS A 45 24.07 -3.43 -0.24
N THR A 46 23.33 -2.32 -0.36
CA THR A 46 22.08 -2.14 0.41
C THR A 46 20.93 -2.93 -0.20
N VAL A 47 20.24 -3.72 0.60
CA VAL A 47 18.96 -4.33 0.28
C VAL A 47 17.84 -3.39 0.73
N ILE A 48 16.92 -3.05 -0.19
CA ILE A 48 15.80 -2.16 0.10
C ILE A 48 14.56 -2.99 0.41
N VAL A 49 13.97 -2.79 1.60
CA VAL A 49 12.82 -3.56 2.08
C VAL A 49 11.60 -2.65 2.13
N LEU A 50 10.58 -2.96 1.31
CA LEU A 50 9.35 -2.19 1.24
C LEU A 50 8.23 -2.88 2.02
N MET A 51 7.95 -2.40 3.25
CA MET A 51 6.85 -2.88 4.11
C MET A 51 5.59 -2.01 3.96
N GLN A 52 5.36 -1.49 2.78
CA GLN A 52 4.27 -0.58 2.46
C GLN A 52 3.16 -1.32 1.72
N ASN A 53 1.93 -0.79 1.78
CA ASN A 53 0.77 -1.32 1.07
C ASN A 53 0.81 -0.97 -0.43
N GLY A 54 0.00 -1.70 -1.20
CA GLY A 54 -0.21 -1.44 -2.62
C GLY A 54 0.50 -2.42 -3.54
N LEU A 55 0.25 -2.29 -4.82
CA LEU A 55 0.85 -3.06 -5.90
C LEU A 55 1.93 -2.22 -6.58
N ASN A 56 2.97 -2.87 -7.11
CA ASN A 56 4.02 -2.23 -7.92
C ASN A 56 4.78 -1.09 -7.22
N ILE A 57 4.77 -1.03 -5.90
CA ILE A 57 5.51 -0.03 -5.12
C ILE A 57 7.02 -0.16 -5.33
N GLU A 58 7.48 -1.31 -5.76
CA GLU A 58 8.87 -1.68 -5.99
C GLU A 58 9.41 -1.11 -7.30
N ARG A 59 8.58 -0.95 -8.33
CA ARG A 59 9.00 -0.53 -9.69
C ARG A 59 9.78 0.79 -9.69
N PRO A 60 9.29 1.89 -9.08
CA PRO A 60 10.05 3.15 -9.04
C PRO A 60 11.35 3.06 -8.25
N VAL A 61 11.40 2.17 -7.25
CA VAL A 61 12.60 1.96 -6.43
C VAL A 61 13.66 1.20 -7.23
N ILE A 62 13.29 0.17 -7.99
CA ILE A 62 14.21 -0.56 -8.89
C ILE A 62 14.72 0.36 -10.01
N GLU A 63 13.87 1.22 -10.56
CA GLU A 63 14.30 2.21 -11.55
C GLU A 63 15.34 3.18 -10.99
N ALA A 64 15.15 3.63 -9.75
CA ALA A 64 16.06 4.55 -9.06
C ALA A 64 17.36 3.88 -8.59
N PHE A 65 17.31 2.59 -8.23
CA PHE A 65 18.41 1.81 -7.66
C PHE A 65 18.57 0.45 -8.38
N PRO A 66 18.93 0.46 -9.67
CA PRO A 66 18.91 -0.76 -10.49
C PRO A 66 19.95 -1.81 -10.10
N GLN A 67 20.89 -1.47 -9.23
CA GLN A 67 21.94 -2.38 -8.73
C GLN A 67 21.62 -2.93 -7.33
N ASN A 68 20.46 -2.60 -6.76
CA ASN A 68 20.09 -3.00 -5.42
C ASN A 68 18.94 -4.00 -5.44
N ALA A 69 19.03 -5.05 -4.63
CA ALA A 69 17.91 -5.95 -4.42
C ALA A 69 16.78 -5.21 -3.67
N VAL A 70 15.54 -5.47 -4.11
CA VAL A 70 14.33 -4.91 -3.50
C VAL A 70 13.46 -6.05 -2.99
N LEU A 71 13.16 -6.03 -1.71
CA LEU A 71 12.26 -6.98 -1.07
C LEU A 71 10.88 -6.37 -0.92
N SER A 72 9.88 -7.15 -1.29
CA SER A 72 8.47 -6.86 -1.11
C SER A 72 7.99 -7.52 0.17
N VAL A 73 7.41 -6.73 1.08
CA VAL A 73 6.86 -7.26 2.33
C VAL A 73 5.37 -6.93 2.41
N VAL A 74 4.57 -7.97 2.59
CA VAL A 74 3.12 -7.86 2.78
C VAL A 74 2.80 -8.17 4.23
N THR A 75 2.50 -7.14 5.02
CA THR A 75 2.20 -7.28 6.45
C THR A 75 0.71 -7.45 6.69
N PHE A 76 0.35 -8.28 7.65
CA PHE A 76 -0.98 -8.41 8.23
C PHE A 76 -0.82 -8.12 9.74
N CYS A 77 -1.03 -6.87 10.11
CA CYS A 77 -0.80 -6.37 11.46
C CYS A 77 -1.87 -5.33 11.79
N GLY A 78 -2.56 -5.52 12.88
CA GLY A 78 -3.51 -4.55 13.44
C GLY A 78 -2.78 -3.66 14.43
N SER A 79 -2.44 -2.45 14.01
CA SER A 79 -1.86 -1.45 14.91
C SER A 79 -2.33 -0.04 14.54
N HIS A 80 -2.56 0.79 15.54
CA HIS A 80 -2.98 2.17 15.32
C HIS A 80 -2.46 3.10 16.41
N GLU A 81 -2.29 4.36 16.05
CA GLU A 81 -1.92 5.43 16.96
C GLU A 81 -3.20 6.04 17.54
N VAL A 82 -3.43 5.80 18.84
CA VAL A 82 -4.58 6.36 19.60
C VAL A 82 -4.34 7.81 19.97
N GLU A 83 -3.13 8.12 20.46
CA GLU A 83 -2.66 9.47 20.74
C GLU A 83 -1.23 9.60 20.22
N ARG A 84 -0.72 10.83 20.08
CA ARG A 84 0.62 11.05 19.54
C ARG A 84 1.70 10.28 20.30
N GLY A 85 2.30 9.30 19.60
CA GLY A 85 3.35 8.44 20.16
C GLY A 85 2.85 7.27 21.00
N GLN A 86 1.52 7.12 21.17
CA GLN A 86 0.92 5.97 21.84
C GLN A 86 0.35 5.00 20.81
N ILE A 87 1.03 3.90 20.60
CA ILE A 87 0.66 2.86 19.64
C ILE A 87 -0.01 1.70 20.38
N VAL A 88 -1.18 1.31 19.89
CA VAL A 88 -1.86 0.06 20.27
C VAL A 88 -1.63 -0.96 19.17
N HIS A 89 -1.17 -2.15 19.54
CA HIS A 89 -0.90 -3.28 18.66
C HIS A 89 -1.81 -4.43 19.11
N GLU A 90 -2.84 -4.71 18.32
CA GLU A 90 -3.92 -5.64 18.67
C GLU A 90 -3.72 -7.01 18.04
N ASP A 91 -3.27 -7.05 16.78
CA ASP A 91 -3.08 -8.29 16.04
C ASP A 91 -1.60 -8.63 15.89
N HIS A 92 -1.28 -9.90 16.08
CA HIS A 92 0.07 -10.42 15.86
C HIS A 92 0.57 -10.08 14.44
N ASP A 93 1.80 -9.58 14.34
CA ASP A 93 2.42 -9.26 13.06
C ASP A 93 2.78 -10.54 12.29
N ARG A 94 2.08 -10.75 11.19
CA ARG A 94 2.36 -11.78 10.19
C ARG A 94 2.77 -11.11 8.90
N SER A 95 3.91 -11.49 8.37
CA SER A 95 4.48 -10.85 7.19
C SER A 95 4.95 -11.87 6.17
N SER A 96 4.53 -11.73 4.93
CA SER A 96 5.07 -12.48 3.79
C SER A 96 6.16 -11.66 3.13
N ILE A 97 7.36 -12.22 3.01
CA ILE A 97 8.58 -11.53 2.56
C ILE A 97 9.16 -12.29 1.37
N GLY A 98 9.33 -11.60 0.25
CA GLY A 98 9.95 -12.15 -0.94
C GLY A 98 10.66 -11.11 -1.79
N PRO A 99 11.51 -11.53 -2.73
CA PRO A 99 12.11 -10.60 -3.67
C PRO A 99 11.07 -10.07 -4.65
N PHE A 100 11.23 -8.83 -5.07
CA PHE A 100 10.59 -8.33 -6.28
C PHE A 100 11.63 -8.38 -7.41
N ASP A 101 11.32 -9.11 -8.47
CA ASP A 101 12.29 -9.43 -9.52
C ASP A 101 12.92 -8.19 -10.14
N ASN A 102 14.23 -8.08 -9.99
CA ASN A 102 15.07 -7.11 -10.68
C ASN A 102 15.95 -7.86 -11.68
N PRO A 103 15.66 -7.76 -12.99
CA PRO A 103 16.36 -8.54 -14.01
C PRO A 103 17.87 -8.16 -14.16
N LYS A 104 18.33 -7.13 -13.48
CA LYS A 104 19.74 -6.72 -13.47
C LYS A 104 20.56 -7.38 -12.35
N ILE A 105 19.92 -8.13 -11.47
CA ILE A 105 20.53 -8.80 -10.33
C ILE A 105 20.27 -10.29 -10.43
N ASP A 106 21.27 -11.10 -10.10
CA ASP A 106 21.09 -12.56 -10.03
C ASP A 106 19.91 -12.92 -9.12
N SER A 107 19.03 -13.78 -9.62
CA SER A 107 17.82 -14.19 -8.90
C SER A 107 18.15 -14.83 -7.55
N GLN A 108 19.21 -15.67 -7.47
CA GLN A 108 19.59 -16.32 -6.23
C GLN A 108 20.00 -15.33 -5.15
N ILE A 109 20.72 -14.25 -5.52
CA ILE A 109 21.10 -13.16 -4.59
C ILE A 109 19.85 -12.51 -3.99
N GLN A 110 18.82 -12.24 -4.82
CA GLN A 110 17.59 -11.62 -4.36
C GLN A 110 16.81 -12.54 -3.41
N HIS A 111 16.74 -13.83 -3.72
CA HIS A 111 16.09 -14.83 -2.86
C HIS A 111 16.83 -15.05 -1.54
N ASP A 112 18.15 -15.05 -1.55
CA ASP A 112 18.96 -15.23 -0.34
C ASP A 112 18.85 -14.00 0.58
N ALA A 113 18.83 -12.79 0.02
CA ALA A 113 18.57 -11.57 0.78
C ALA A 113 17.19 -11.59 1.46
N ALA A 114 16.15 -12.13 0.78
CA ALA A 114 14.82 -12.25 1.36
C ALA A 114 14.79 -13.25 2.53
N LYS A 115 15.47 -14.40 2.41
CA LYS A 115 15.58 -15.40 3.48
C LYS A 115 16.35 -14.85 4.68
N GLU A 116 17.47 -14.18 4.44
CA GLU A 116 18.25 -13.53 5.50
C GLU A 116 17.40 -12.48 6.25
N PHE A 117 16.63 -11.66 5.51
CA PHE A 117 15.76 -10.68 6.15
C PHE A 117 14.65 -11.35 6.98
N VAL A 118 14.07 -12.48 6.54
CA VAL A 118 13.11 -13.28 7.33
C VAL A 118 13.72 -13.73 8.65
N GLU A 119 14.96 -14.25 8.63
CA GLU A 119 15.67 -14.69 9.85
C GLU A 119 15.90 -13.51 10.81
N ILE A 120 16.40 -12.40 10.30
CA ILE A 120 16.67 -11.19 11.11
C ILE A 120 15.36 -10.65 11.73
N TYR A 121 14.30 -10.51 10.90
CA TYR A 121 13.04 -9.95 11.35
C TYR A 121 12.31 -10.87 12.35
N GLY A 122 12.41 -12.18 12.16
CA GLY A 122 11.86 -13.18 13.07
C GLY A 122 12.63 -13.36 14.38
N ALA A 123 13.90 -13.00 14.42
CA ALA A 123 14.76 -13.20 15.58
C ALA A 123 14.27 -12.48 16.85
N GLY A 124 13.46 -11.42 16.70
CA GLY A 124 12.84 -10.72 17.85
C GLY A 124 11.72 -11.49 18.54
N GLY A 125 11.19 -12.57 17.95
CA GLY A 125 10.16 -13.44 18.49
C GLY A 125 8.77 -12.80 18.66
N ILE A 126 8.56 -11.58 18.15
CA ILE A 126 7.31 -10.82 18.26
C ILE A 126 6.50 -10.90 16.95
N SER A 127 7.16 -11.14 15.83
CA SER A 127 6.56 -11.26 14.51
C SER A 127 6.70 -12.69 13.96
N SER A 128 5.83 -13.04 13.02
CA SER A 128 5.89 -14.31 12.27
C SER A 128 6.11 -14.01 10.78
N PRO A 129 7.36 -13.71 10.37
CA PRO A 129 7.68 -13.53 8.98
C PRO A 129 7.81 -14.88 8.27
N GLU A 130 7.28 -14.95 7.05
CA GLU A 130 7.39 -16.11 6.19
C GLU A 130 8.08 -15.74 4.89
N TYR A 131 9.03 -16.56 4.45
CA TYR A 131 9.60 -16.44 3.12
C TYR A 131 8.58 -16.85 2.07
N GLN A 132 8.26 -15.93 1.15
CA GLN A 132 7.29 -16.13 0.07
C GLN A 132 7.96 -15.84 -1.28
N PRO A 133 8.34 -16.89 -2.05
CA PRO A 133 8.97 -16.70 -3.36
C PRO A 133 8.07 -16.00 -4.39
N ASP A 134 6.75 -16.21 -4.30
CA ASP A 134 5.73 -15.50 -5.09
C ASP A 134 4.96 -14.49 -4.22
N VAL A 135 5.65 -13.44 -3.80
CA VAL A 135 5.04 -12.37 -2.98
C VAL A 135 3.97 -11.60 -3.78
N GLY A 136 4.02 -11.64 -5.10
CA GLY A 136 3.01 -11.02 -5.99
C GLY A 136 1.62 -11.57 -5.72
N TRP A 137 1.48 -12.89 -5.56
CA TRP A 137 0.20 -13.50 -5.17
C TRP A 137 -0.35 -12.92 -3.86
N THR A 138 0.50 -12.77 -2.84
CA THR A 138 0.09 -12.22 -1.55
C THR A 138 -0.32 -10.75 -1.66
N ARG A 139 0.38 -9.96 -2.50
CA ARG A 139 -0.02 -8.58 -2.79
C ARG A 139 -1.39 -8.50 -3.42
N TRP A 140 -1.66 -9.26 -4.48
CA TRP A 140 -2.96 -9.30 -5.13
C TRP A 140 -4.06 -9.77 -4.17
N ARG A 141 -3.81 -10.81 -3.36
CA ARG A 141 -4.76 -11.26 -2.34
C ARG A 141 -5.11 -10.15 -1.34
N LYS A 142 -4.12 -9.40 -0.85
CA LYS A 142 -4.37 -8.30 0.10
C LYS A 142 -5.18 -7.16 -0.52
N LEU A 143 -5.11 -6.96 -1.83
CA LEU A 143 -5.92 -5.96 -2.53
C LEU A 143 -7.41 -6.25 -2.52
N LEU A 144 -7.85 -7.50 -2.31
CA LEU A 144 -9.28 -7.78 -2.09
C LEU A 144 -9.83 -6.92 -0.96
N TYR A 145 -9.11 -6.83 0.14
CA TYR A 145 -9.49 -5.95 1.24
C TYR A 145 -9.14 -4.48 0.96
N ASN A 146 -7.90 -4.20 0.60
CA ASN A 146 -7.40 -2.83 0.55
C ASN A 146 -7.94 -2.02 -0.64
N ALA A 147 -8.02 -2.60 -1.84
CA ALA A 147 -8.52 -1.89 -3.02
C ALA A 147 -10.07 -1.81 -3.06
N CYS A 148 -10.75 -2.75 -2.41
CA CYS A 148 -12.21 -2.85 -2.47
C CYS A 148 -12.84 -2.35 -1.17
N LEU A 149 -12.82 -3.16 -0.11
CA LEU A 149 -13.52 -2.84 1.14
C LEU A 149 -13.00 -1.55 1.78
N ASN A 150 -11.69 -1.46 2.02
CA ASN A 150 -11.05 -0.28 2.63
C ASN A 150 -11.30 1.00 1.81
N SER A 151 -11.17 0.92 0.48
CA SER A 151 -11.38 2.07 -0.41
C SER A 151 -12.84 2.54 -0.42
N LEU A 152 -13.79 1.61 -0.46
CA LEU A 152 -15.22 1.94 -0.42
C LEU A 152 -15.63 2.49 0.96
N CYS A 153 -15.10 1.94 2.06
CA CYS A 153 -15.27 2.53 3.39
C CYS A 153 -14.74 3.97 3.45
N ALA A 154 -13.59 4.23 2.83
CA ALA A 154 -13.00 5.57 2.78
C ALA A 154 -13.85 6.58 1.98
N ILE A 155 -14.49 6.13 0.90
CA ILE A 155 -15.35 6.97 0.03
C ILE A 155 -16.70 7.25 0.69
N THR A 156 -17.32 6.22 1.28
CA THR A 156 -18.66 6.31 1.85
C THR A 156 -18.69 6.81 3.29
N ASP A 157 -17.53 6.87 3.92
CA ASP A 157 -17.35 7.11 5.36
C ASP A 157 -18.05 6.09 6.28
N LEU A 158 -18.42 4.92 5.76
CA LEU A 158 -18.89 3.77 6.51
C LEU A 158 -17.70 2.91 6.94
N ASP A 159 -17.69 2.46 8.21
CA ASP A 159 -16.74 1.44 8.66
C ASP A 159 -17.08 0.04 8.13
N THR A 160 -16.21 -0.95 8.42
CA THR A 160 -16.35 -2.31 7.90
C THR A 160 -17.64 -3.02 8.36
N GLY A 161 -18.16 -2.71 9.53
CA GLY A 161 -19.43 -3.23 10.01
C GLY A 161 -20.62 -2.57 9.29
N ARG A 162 -20.61 -1.23 9.23
CA ARG A 162 -21.71 -0.47 8.63
C ARG A 162 -21.85 -0.71 7.13
N ILE A 163 -20.76 -0.86 6.38
CA ILE A 163 -20.81 -1.15 4.95
C ILE A 163 -21.43 -2.54 4.67
N GLN A 164 -21.21 -3.51 5.57
CA GLN A 164 -21.84 -4.83 5.49
C GLN A 164 -23.35 -4.77 5.76
N LEU A 165 -23.81 -3.81 6.56
CA LEU A 165 -25.24 -3.60 6.87
C LEU A 165 -25.93 -2.69 5.85
N ALA A 166 -25.18 -1.91 5.07
CA ALA A 166 -25.73 -1.00 4.09
C ALA A 166 -26.36 -1.77 2.94
N ASP A 167 -27.66 -1.49 2.68
CA ASP A 167 -28.48 -2.22 1.71
C ASP A 167 -27.83 -2.25 0.32
N GLY A 168 -27.51 -3.45 -0.16
CA GLY A 168 -26.92 -3.72 -1.46
C GLY A 168 -25.46 -3.29 -1.64
N ALA A 169 -24.78 -2.71 -0.63
CA ALA A 169 -23.41 -2.24 -0.77
C ALA A 169 -22.41 -3.39 -1.04
N ILE A 170 -22.57 -4.51 -0.35
CA ILE A 170 -21.70 -5.67 -0.57
C ILE A 170 -21.90 -6.22 -1.98
N ASP A 171 -23.12 -6.48 -2.40
CA ASP A 171 -23.41 -7.19 -3.66
C ASP A 171 -23.23 -6.31 -4.90
N ASN A 172 -23.42 -4.99 -4.78
CA ASN A 172 -23.36 -4.07 -5.92
C ASN A 172 -22.06 -3.26 -6.02
N LEU A 173 -21.24 -3.21 -4.95
CA LEU A 173 -19.98 -2.46 -4.94
C LEU A 173 -18.79 -3.33 -4.54
N VAL A 174 -18.80 -3.89 -3.30
CA VAL A 174 -17.61 -4.56 -2.75
C VAL A 174 -17.26 -5.83 -3.51
N ARG A 175 -18.25 -6.74 -3.65
CA ARG A 175 -18.07 -8.02 -4.34
C ARG A 175 -17.66 -7.86 -5.80
N PRO A 176 -18.32 -7.02 -6.62
CA PRO A 176 -17.89 -6.76 -7.99
C PRO A 176 -16.46 -6.20 -8.07
N ALA A 177 -16.09 -5.27 -7.20
CA ALA A 177 -14.72 -4.75 -7.14
C ALA A 177 -13.70 -5.85 -6.82
N MET A 178 -14.00 -6.76 -5.87
CA MET A 178 -13.14 -7.89 -5.55
C MET A 178 -13.01 -8.88 -6.71
N GLN A 179 -14.10 -9.12 -7.45
CA GLN A 179 -14.07 -9.96 -8.66
C GLN A 179 -13.19 -9.35 -9.76
N GLU A 180 -13.21 -8.03 -9.92
CA GLU A 180 -12.30 -7.32 -10.83
C GLU A 180 -10.83 -7.49 -10.41
N ILE A 181 -10.50 -7.42 -9.12
CA ILE A 181 -9.16 -7.71 -8.57
C ILE A 181 -8.78 -9.16 -8.85
N CYS A 182 -9.65 -10.14 -8.63
CA CYS A 182 -9.39 -11.56 -8.95
C CYS A 182 -9.09 -11.76 -10.43
N ALA A 183 -9.87 -11.11 -11.33
CA ALA A 183 -9.66 -11.18 -12.77
C ALA A 183 -8.32 -10.54 -13.18
N GLY A 184 -7.96 -9.39 -12.59
CA GLY A 184 -6.67 -8.75 -12.77
C GLY A 184 -5.51 -9.64 -12.32
N ALA A 185 -5.58 -10.18 -11.12
CA ALA A 185 -4.58 -11.10 -10.57
C ALA A 185 -4.38 -12.32 -11.48
N LYS A 186 -5.47 -12.92 -11.95
CA LYS A 186 -5.45 -14.06 -12.90
C LYS A 186 -4.74 -13.73 -14.20
N ALA A 187 -4.90 -12.52 -14.74
CA ALA A 187 -4.22 -12.09 -15.95
C ALA A 187 -2.69 -11.95 -15.80
N TYR A 188 -2.21 -11.90 -14.55
CA TYR A 188 -0.79 -11.93 -14.17
C TYR A 188 -0.34 -13.30 -13.62
N GLY A 189 -1.18 -14.35 -13.75
CA GLY A 189 -0.84 -15.71 -13.34
C GLY A 189 -1.15 -16.04 -11.88
N HIS A 190 -1.70 -15.09 -11.12
CA HIS A 190 -2.04 -15.31 -9.72
C HIS A 190 -3.51 -15.71 -9.57
N ILE A 191 -3.76 -16.98 -9.30
CA ILE A 191 -5.11 -17.49 -9.08
C ILE A 191 -5.51 -17.28 -7.62
N ILE A 192 -6.50 -16.44 -7.40
CA ILE A 192 -7.11 -16.20 -6.07
C ILE A 192 -8.38 -17.03 -6.00
N PRO A 193 -8.51 -18.00 -5.05
CA PRO A 193 -9.72 -18.77 -4.86
C PRO A 193 -10.94 -17.89 -4.54
N GLU A 194 -12.10 -18.25 -5.07
CA GLU A 194 -13.34 -17.47 -4.90
C GLU A 194 -13.78 -17.39 -3.43
N GLU A 195 -13.49 -18.42 -2.66
CA GLU A 195 -13.78 -18.48 -1.22
C GLU A 195 -13.09 -17.35 -0.43
N LEU A 196 -11.97 -16.85 -0.95
CA LEU A 196 -11.27 -15.71 -0.32
C LEU A 196 -12.02 -14.40 -0.47
N VAL A 197 -12.88 -14.24 -1.48
CA VAL A 197 -13.74 -13.05 -1.61
C VAL A 197 -14.69 -12.98 -0.43
N GLU A 198 -15.41 -14.08 -0.14
CA GLU A 198 -16.32 -14.14 1.01
C GLU A 198 -15.58 -14.00 2.34
N ALA A 199 -14.43 -14.66 2.47
CA ALA A 199 -13.61 -14.55 3.67
C ALA A 199 -13.13 -13.12 3.92
N MET A 200 -12.82 -12.34 2.87
CA MET A 200 -12.41 -10.95 3.00
C MET A 200 -13.58 -10.01 3.31
N ILE A 201 -14.78 -10.27 2.79
CA ILE A 201 -15.99 -9.50 3.11
C ILE A 201 -16.33 -9.66 4.59
N THR A 202 -16.25 -10.88 5.12
CA THR A 202 -16.65 -11.24 6.48
C THR A 202 -15.50 -11.28 7.48
N MET A 203 -14.30 -10.85 7.10
CA MET A 203 -13.10 -10.89 7.94
C MET A 203 -13.29 -10.08 9.23
N ASP A 204 -13.85 -8.89 9.12
CA ASP A 204 -14.23 -8.07 10.26
C ASP A 204 -15.68 -8.41 10.67
N PRO A 205 -15.92 -8.83 11.92
CA PRO A 205 -17.29 -9.01 12.42
C PRO A 205 -18.12 -7.74 12.24
N VAL A 206 -19.39 -7.89 11.87
CA VAL A 206 -20.31 -6.76 11.64
C VAL A 206 -20.37 -5.79 12.82
N THR A 207 -20.23 -6.32 14.04
CA THR A 207 -20.28 -5.54 15.28
C THR A 207 -18.94 -4.88 15.65
N MET A 208 -17.89 -5.09 14.87
CA MET A 208 -16.56 -4.54 15.16
C MET A 208 -16.47 -3.02 14.88
N TYR A 209 -17.24 -2.54 13.88
CA TYR A 209 -17.25 -1.13 13.46
C TYR A 209 -15.84 -0.54 13.25
N ASN A 210 -14.97 -1.34 12.64
CA ASN A 210 -13.56 -0.98 12.45
C ASN A 210 -13.39 -0.02 11.27
N PRO A 211 -12.87 1.22 11.49
CA PRO A 211 -12.52 2.12 10.40
C PRO A 211 -11.18 1.68 9.78
N PRO A 212 -11.15 1.22 8.53
CA PRO A 212 -9.92 0.77 7.92
C PRO A 212 -8.95 1.93 7.62
N SER A 213 -7.68 1.61 7.37
CA SER A 213 -6.57 2.56 7.37
C SER A 213 -6.74 3.76 6.43
N MET A 214 -7.27 3.56 5.22
CA MET A 214 -7.48 4.67 4.25
C MET A 214 -8.58 5.62 4.73
N GLN A 215 -9.65 5.10 5.33
CA GLN A 215 -10.71 5.91 5.92
C GLN A 215 -10.15 6.77 7.08
N VAL A 216 -9.32 6.15 7.94
CA VAL A 216 -8.66 6.87 9.06
C VAL A 216 -7.75 7.97 8.53
N ASP A 217 -6.96 7.71 7.48
CA ASP A 217 -6.09 8.73 6.89
C ASP A 217 -6.90 9.93 6.36
N ILE A 218 -7.96 9.68 5.60
CA ILE A 218 -8.83 10.73 5.04
C ILE A 218 -9.53 11.53 6.16
N ARG A 219 -10.07 10.86 7.19
CA ARG A 219 -10.68 11.53 8.35
C ARG A 219 -9.70 12.44 9.10
N LYS A 220 -8.43 12.01 9.20
CA LYS A 220 -7.34 12.81 9.79
C LYS A 220 -6.80 13.90 8.86
N GLY A 221 -7.33 14.04 7.64
CA GLY A 221 -6.84 14.99 6.64
C GLY A 221 -5.48 14.63 6.05
N ARG A 222 -5.06 13.37 6.16
CA ARG A 222 -3.82 12.84 5.60
C ARG A 222 -4.04 12.34 4.17
N TYR A 223 -2.99 12.38 3.36
CA TYR A 223 -3.01 11.78 2.03
C TYR A 223 -3.20 10.27 2.11
N CYS A 224 -3.89 9.69 1.11
CA CYS A 224 -4.12 8.26 1.02
C CYS A 224 -3.27 7.59 -0.08
N GLU A 225 -3.00 6.29 0.09
CA GLU A 225 -2.13 5.49 -0.80
C GLU A 225 -2.90 4.94 -2.02
N PHE A 226 -3.89 5.71 -2.55
CA PHE A 226 -4.83 5.20 -3.54
C PHE A 226 -4.17 4.81 -4.87
N GLU A 227 -3.07 5.46 -5.25
CA GLU A 227 -2.37 5.17 -6.51
C GLU A 227 -1.86 3.73 -6.56
N ASN A 228 -1.19 3.27 -5.51
CA ASN A 228 -0.67 1.91 -5.46
C ASN A 228 -1.69 0.87 -4.99
N ILE A 229 -2.73 1.28 -4.25
CA ILE A 229 -3.75 0.36 -3.76
C ILE A 229 -4.84 0.12 -4.81
N VAL A 230 -5.29 1.16 -5.53
CA VAL A 230 -6.36 1.06 -6.53
C VAL A 230 -5.85 1.35 -7.94
N GLY A 231 -5.01 2.36 -8.11
CA GLY A 231 -4.52 2.81 -9.42
C GLY A 231 -3.66 1.77 -10.13
N GLU A 232 -2.67 1.19 -9.44
CA GLU A 232 -1.80 0.17 -10.04
C GLU A 232 -2.55 -1.10 -10.47
N PRO A 233 -3.37 -1.75 -9.61
CA PRO A 233 -4.14 -2.92 -10.07
C PRO A 233 -5.13 -2.59 -11.20
N LEU A 234 -5.71 -1.38 -11.21
CA LEU A 234 -6.56 -0.92 -12.30
C LEU A 234 -5.77 -0.80 -13.61
N ARG A 235 -4.60 -0.15 -13.58
CA ARG A 235 -3.72 0.00 -14.77
C ARG A 235 -3.24 -1.36 -15.29
N ASP A 236 -2.78 -2.22 -14.39
CA ASP A 236 -2.31 -3.57 -14.73
C ASP A 236 -3.44 -4.41 -15.35
N GLY A 237 -4.64 -4.41 -14.77
CA GLY A 237 -5.78 -5.14 -15.30
C GLY A 237 -6.20 -4.63 -16.69
N LEU A 238 -6.35 -3.31 -16.85
CA LEU A 238 -6.69 -2.71 -18.14
C LEU A 238 -5.62 -2.99 -19.22
N ALA A 239 -4.34 -2.99 -18.87
CA ALA A 239 -3.25 -3.32 -19.79
C ALA A 239 -3.31 -4.78 -20.30
N ARG A 240 -3.96 -5.67 -19.56
CA ARG A 240 -4.23 -7.07 -19.93
C ARG A 240 -5.64 -7.28 -20.52
N GLY A 241 -6.38 -6.20 -20.79
CA GLY A 241 -7.72 -6.27 -21.36
C GLY A 241 -8.81 -6.72 -20.39
N VAL A 242 -8.55 -6.68 -19.07
CA VAL A 242 -9.55 -7.01 -18.05
C VAL A 242 -10.46 -5.81 -17.82
N PRO A 243 -11.79 -5.92 -18.02
CA PRO A 243 -12.72 -4.84 -17.67
C PRO A 243 -12.77 -4.62 -16.15
N MET A 244 -12.60 -3.36 -15.73
CA MET A 244 -12.60 -2.97 -14.32
C MET A 244 -13.47 -1.72 -14.07
N PRO A 245 -14.77 -1.76 -14.39
CA PRO A 245 -15.64 -0.58 -14.31
C PRO A 245 -15.84 -0.07 -12.89
N VAL A 246 -15.94 -0.95 -11.89
CA VAL A 246 -16.14 -0.54 -10.49
C VAL A 246 -14.86 0.08 -9.93
N LEU A 247 -13.71 -0.58 -10.08
CA LEU A 247 -12.43 -0.04 -9.63
C LEU A 247 -12.06 1.26 -10.33
N LYS A 248 -12.46 1.44 -11.60
CA LYS A 248 -12.26 2.71 -12.30
C LYS A 248 -13.02 3.84 -11.63
N VAL A 249 -14.27 3.62 -11.21
CA VAL A 249 -15.07 4.63 -10.49
C VAL A 249 -14.46 4.90 -9.11
N VAL A 250 -14.10 3.85 -8.37
CA VAL A 250 -13.45 3.96 -7.06
C VAL A 250 -12.16 4.78 -7.15
N TYR A 251 -11.31 4.50 -8.15
CA TYR A 251 -10.07 5.24 -8.37
C TYR A 251 -10.32 6.74 -8.57
N HIS A 252 -11.25 7.12 -9.44
CA HIS A 252 -11.52 8.54 -9.72
C HIS A 252 -12.17 9.27 -8.56
N GLN A 253 -12.99 8.59 -7.74
CA GLN A 253 -13.53 9.17 -6.51
C GLN A 253 -12.41 9.43 -5.48
N LEU A 254 -11.49 8.48 -5.29
CA LEU A 254 -10.34 8.66 -4.41
C LEU A 254 -9.39 9.74 -4.94
N ALA A 255 -9.18 9.84 -6.24
CA ALA A 255 -8.40 10.91 -6.85
C ALA A 255 -9.00 12.29 -6.55
N ALA A 256 -10.33 12.43 -6.60
CA ALA A 256 -11.02 13.67 -6.24
C ALA A 256 -10.89 13.98 -4.73
N ILE A 257 -10.97 12.95 -3.87
CA ILE A 257 -10.73 13.11 -2.42
C ILE A 257 -9.27 13.54 -2.16
N GLN A 258 -8.31 12.89 -2.82
CA GLN A 258 -6.89 13.25 -2.70
C GLN A 258 -6.61 14.67 -3.18
N TRP A 259 -7.26 15.10 -4.27
CA TRP A 259 -7.17 16.46 -4.76
C TRP A 259 -7.64 17.46 -3.69
N LYS A 260 -8.80 17.22 -3.06
CA LYS A 260 -9.30 18.03 -1.93
C LYS A 260 -8.32 18.05 -0.75
N LEU A 261 -7.65 16.94 -0.46
CA LEU A 261 -6.63 16.88 0.59
C LEU A 261 -5.38 17.67 0.22
N LYS A 262 -4.97 17.65 -1.06
CA LYS A 262 -3.86 18.47 -1.57
C LYS A 262 -4.14 19.95 -1.47
N GLU A 263 -5.37 20.39 -1.80
CA GLU A 263 -5.83 21.74 -1.61
C GLU A 263 -5.81 22.14 -0.13
N LYS A 264 -6.45 21.36 0.72
CA LYS A 264 -6.51 21.60 2.17
C LYS A 264 -5.14 21.72 2.82
N ASN A 265 -4.17 20.95 2.36
CA ASN A 265 -2.80 20.93 2.87
C ASN A 265 -1.86 21.91 2.13
N GLY A 266 -2.40 22.80 1.26
CA GLY A 266 -1.65 23.86 0.60
C GLY A 266 -0.74 23.40 -0.54
N LEU A 267 -0.90 22.16 -1.04
CA LEU A 267 -0.13 21.65 -2.18
C LEU A 267 -0.69 22.14 -3.52
N ILE A 268 -1.98 22.48 -3.55
CA ILE A 268 -2.69 23.01 -4.72
C ILE A 268 -3.31 24.34 -4.33
N THR A 269 -3.18 25.33 -5.21
CA THR A 269 -3.88 26.64 -5.09
C THR A 269 -5.03 26.68 -6.08
N ILE A 270 -6.22 27.05 -5.62
CA ILE A 270 -7.38 27.26 -6.46
C ILE A 270 -7.56 28.75 -6.77
N PRO A 271 -8.24 29.12 -7.88
CA PRO A 271 -8.64 30.52 -8.15
C PRO A 271 -9.52 31.07 -7.03
N GLU A 272 -9.38 32.35 -6.75
CA GLU A 272 -10.30 33.03 -5.83
C GLU A 272 -11.74 32.95 -6.36
N PRO A 273 -12.74 32.83 -5.47
CA PRO A 273 -14.15 32.87 -5.87
C PRO A 273 -14.49 34.15 -6.58
N GLU A 274 -15.18 34.09 -7.71
CA GLU A 274 -15.75 35.30 -8.32
C GLU A 274 -16.90 35.79 -7.46
N ASP A 275 -16.90 37.11 -7.20
CA ASP A 275 -18.01 37.78 -6.52
C ASP A 275 -19.17 38.02 -7.52
N PHE A 276 -20.16 37.15 -7.48
CA PHE A 276 -21.37 37.27 -8.29
C PHE A 276 -22.41 38.25 -7.72
N SER A 277 -22.17 38.83 -6.54
CA SER A 277 -23.11 39.78 -5.89
C SER A 277 -23.23 41.13 -6.60
N VAL A 278 -22.28 41.46 -7.48
CA VAL A 278 -22.20 42.76 -8.17
C VAL A 278 -22.88 42.75 -9.57
N LYS A 279 -23.43 41.63 -10.01
CA LYS A 279 -24.08 41.50 -11.34
C LYS A 279 -25.63 41.46 -11.28
N GLN A 280 -26.25 42.16 -10.33
CA GLN A 280 -27.71 42.46 -10.35
C GLN A 280 -28.00 43.91 -10.66
#